data_b797ebecce55a2e3e36ec487940036f8
#
_entry.id   b797ebecce55a2e3e36ec487940036f8
#
_cell.length_a   1.000
_cell.length_b   1.000
_cell.length_c   1.000
_cell.angle_alpha   90.00
_cell.angle_beta   90.00
_cell.angle_gamma   90.00
#
_symmetry.space_group_name_H-M   'P 1'
#
loop_
_entity.id
_entity.type
_entity.pdbx_description
1 polymer ?
#
loop_
_entity_poly.entity_id
_entity_poly.type
_entity_poly.pdbx_seq_one_letter_code
_entity_poly.pdbx_strand_id
1 'polypeptide(L)'
;MTVAGLITHRQQPGTARGVVFLGLEDETGLANVICPPAVWERHRRLAMEASALLVTGRVERLDGAVSLLATRLRRLRVVAAARSRDFR
;
A
#
# COMPACT_ATOMS: atom_id res chain seq x y z
N MET A 1 7.89 3.01 -10.30
CA MET A 1 8.46 2.55 -9.03
C MET A 1 7.56 1.50 -8.41
N THR A 2 8.15 0.53 -7.76
CA THR A 2 7.38 -0.52 -7.10
C THR A 2 7.85 -0.63 -5.65
N VAL A 3 6.88 -0.67 -4.74
CA VAL A 3 7.15 -0.74 -3.30
C VAL A 3 6.37 -1.92 -2.72
N ALA A 4 7.02 -2.67 -1.85
CA ALA A 4 6.38 -3.78 -1.17
C ALA A 4 6.35 -3.50 0.32
N GLY A 5 5.27 -3.85 0.98
CA GLY A 5 5.21 -3.64 2.43
C GLY A 5 3.95 -4.18 3.05
N LEU A 6 3.93 -4.15 4.38
CA LEU A 6 2.76 -4.54 5.14
C LEU A 6 1.81 -3.36 5.21
N ILE A 7 0.53 -3.63 5.12
CA ILE A 7 -0.46 -2.57 5.22
C ILE A 7 -0.65 -2.22 6.68
N THR A 8 -0.36 -0.98 7.04
CA THR A 8 -0.50 -0.54 8.42
C THR A 8 -1.82 0.18 8.66
N HIS A 9 -2.36 0.82 7.64
CA HIS A 9 -3.65 1.48 7.76
C HIS A 9 -4.26 1.73 6.40
N ARG A 10 -5.58 1.90 6.40
CA ARG A 10 -6.34 2.25 5.22
C ARG A 10 -7.28 3.38 5.62
N GLN A 11 -7.27 4.46 4.89
CA GLN A 11 -8.14 5.59 5.18
C GLN A 11 -8.85 6.07 3.93
N GLN A 12 -10.14 6.32 4.05
CA GLN A 12 -10.92 6.83 2.94
C GLN A 12 -11.72 8.01 3.46
N PRO A 13 -11.10 9.19 3.51
CA PRO A 13 -11.79 10.37 4.03
C PRO A 13 -13.01 10.70 3.18
N GLY A 14 -14.06 11.15 3.83
CA GLY A 14 -15.28 11.47 3.12
C GLY A 14 -15.12 12.56 2.08
N THR A 15 -14.10 13.41 2.23
CA THR A 15 -13.88 14.50 1.29
C THR A 15 -12.96 14.11 0.14
N ALA A 16 -12.48 12.89 0.11
CA ALA A 16 -11.46 12.49 -0.87
C ALA A 16 -12.01 11.96 -2.18
N ARG A 17 -13.29 11.97 -2.37
CA ARG A 17 -13.94 11.58 -3.62
C ARG A 17 -13.52 10.20 -4.11
N GLY A 18 -13.47 9.25 -3.19
CA GLY A 18 -13.14 7.88 -3.56
C GLY A 18 -11.67 7.55 -3.52
N VAL A 19 -10.82 8.52 -3.21
CA VAL A 19 -9.39 8.25 -3.06
C VAL A 19 -9.16 7.55 -1.74
N VAL A 20 -8.33 6.52 -1.74
CA VAL A 20 -8.01 5.78 -0.53
C VAL A 20 -6.52 5.95 -0.24
N PHE A 21 -6.19 6.20 1.02
CA PHE A 21 -4.82 6.34 1.44
C PHE A 21 -4.40 5.09 2.19
N LEU A 22 -3.26 4.54 1.82
CA LEU A 22 -2.73 3.35 2.45
C LEU A 22 -1.37 3.64 3.05
N GLY A 23 -1.08 3.03 4.18
CA GLY A 23 0.26 3.06 4.72
C GLY A 23 0.89 1.70 4.51
N LEU A 24 2.10 1.68 3.96
CA LEU A 24 2.86 0.46 3.79
C LEU A 24 4.14 0.58 4.57
N GLU A 25 4.48 -0.46 5.31
CA GLU A 25 5.69 -0.47 6.10
C GLU A 25 6.62 -1.57 5.64
N ASP A 26 7.91 -1.23 5.47
CA ASP A 26 8.92 -2.24 5.17
C ASP A 26 10.12 -1.96 6.06
N GLU A 27 11.25 -2.59 5.78
CA GLU A 27 12.43 -2.43 6.60
C GLU A 27 12.95 -1.01 6.65
N THR A 28 12.69 -0.24 5.61
CA THR A 28 13.23 1.11 5.53
C THR A 28 12.31 2.17 6.07
N GLY A 29 11.10 1.80 6.41
CA GLY A 29 10.17 2.77 6.99
C GLY A 29 8.78 2.67 6.41
N LEU A 30 8.03 3.76 6.54
CA LEU A 30 6.65 3.81 6.15
C LEU A 30 6.48 4.59 4.85
N ALA A 31 5.77 4.02 3.92
CA ALA A 31 5.47 4.67 2.66
C ALA A 31 3.99 5.06 2.61
N ASN A 32 3.71 6.26 2.17
CA ASN A 32 2.34 6.70 1.97
C ASN A 32 1.92 6.41 0.55
N VAL A 33 0.81 5.72 0.39
CA VAL A 33 0.31 5.36 -0.92
C VAL A 33 -1.03 6.04 -1.15
N ILE A 34 -1.17 6.69 -2.28
CA ILE A 34 -2.42 7.31 -2.69
C ILE A 34 -3.02 6.44 -3.76
N CYS A 35 -4.21 5.92 -3.50
CA CYS A 35 -4.88 5.01 -4.39
C CYS A 35 -6.06 5.73 -5.05
N PRO A 36 -5.95 6.08 -6.33
CA PRO A 36 -7.06 6.76 -7.01
C PRO A 36 -8.30 5.86 -7.08
N PRO A 37 -9.48 6.43 -7.24
CA PRO A 37 -10.71 5.64 -7.25
C PRO A 37 -10.69 4.48 -8.25
N ALA A 38 -10.19 4.70 -9.45
CA ALA A 38 -10.18 3.66 -10.47
C ALA A 38 -9.29 2.48 -10.06
N VAL A 39 -8.15 2.78 -9.46
CA VAL A 39 -7.24 1.74 -9.00
C VAL A 39 -7.84 1.01 -7.82
N TRP A 40 -8.45 1.75 -6.90
CA TRP A 40 -9.07 1.16 -5.72
C TRP A 40 -10.20 0.22 -6.13
N GLU A 41 -11.07 0.65 -7.04
CA GLU A 41 -12.18 -0.19 -7.46
C GLU A 41 -11.70 -1.47 -8.15
N ARG A 42 -10.65 -1.34 -8.94
CA ARG A 42 -10.13 -2.52 -9.64
C ARG A 42 -9.54 -3.55 -8.68
N HIS A 43 -8.91 -3.09 -7.61
CA HIS A 43 -8.20 -3.97 -6.69
C HIS A 43 -8.81 -4.00 -5.28
N ARG A 44 -10.03 -3.55 -5.14
CA ARG A 44 -10.63 -3.36 -3.83
C ARG A 44 -10.60 -4.59 -2.94
N ARG A 45 -11.03 -5.72 -3.47
CA ARG A 45 -11.06 -6.93 -2.67
C ARG A 45 -9.66 -7.32 -2.20
N LEU A 46 -8.71 -7.26 -3.11
CA LEU A 46 -7.33 -7.57 -2.78
C LEU A 46 -6.82 -6.64 -1.68
N ALA A 47 -7.05 -5.35 -1.83
CA ALA A 47 -6.53 -4.38 -0.89
C ALA A 47 -7.17 -4.49 0.48
N MET A 48 -8.42 -4.94 0.53
CA MET A 48 -9.10 -5.10 1.81
C MET A 48 -8.69 -6.37 2.53
N GLU A 49 -8.34 -7.41 1.81
CA GLU A 49 -8.04 -8.70 2.42
C GLU A 49 -6.56 -8.97 2.65
N ALA A 50 -5.70 -8.38 1.85
CA ALA A 50 -4.29 -8.68 1.97
C ALA A 50 -3.67 -7.98 3.17
N SER A 51 -2.68 -8.62 3.79
CA SER A 51 -1.93 -7.97 4.85
C SER A 51 -0.68 -7.30 4.30
N ALA A 52 -0.27 -7.67 3.11
CA ALA A 52 0.89 -7.06 2.45
C ALA A 52 0.61 -6.88 0.98
N LEU A 53 1.14 -5.82 0.42
CA LEU A 53 0.92 -5.49 -0.98
C LEU A 53 2.20 -5.13 -1.69
N LEU A 54 2.19 -5.36 -2.99
CA LEU A 54 3.19 -4.86 -3.90
C LEU A 54 2.49 -3.77 -4.70
N VAL A 55 2.95 -2.54 -4.56
CA VAL A 55 2.30 -1.39 -5.19
C VAL A 55 3.21 -0.81 -6.24
N THR A 56 2.71 -0.69 -7.46
CA THR A 56 3.41 -0.03 -8.53
C THR A 56 2.77 1.32 -8.76
N GLY A 57 3.57 2.34 -8.93
CA GLY A 57 3.03 3.66 -9.14
C GLY A 57 4.11 4.68 -9.41
N ARG A 58 3.73 5.93 -9.27
CA ARG A 58 4.59 7.04 -9.56
C ARG A 58 4.85 7.82 -8.28
N VAL A 59 6.09 8.22 -8.07
CA VAL A 59 6.43 9.00 -6.89
C VAL A 59 5.92 10.43 -7.08
N GLU A 60 5.20 10.91 -6.07
CA GLU A 60 4.68 12.27 -6.07
C GLU A 60 5.27 13.00 -4.88
N ARG A 61 5.70 14.22 -5.10
CA ARG A 61 6.23 15.03 -4.02
C ARG A 61 5.37 16.28 -3.91
N LEU A 62 4.77 16.46 -2.76
CA LEU A 62 3.86 17.57 -2.54
C LEU A 62 4.10 18.14 -1.17
N ASP A 63 4.39 19.43 -1.11
CA ASP A 63 4.63 20.12 0.17
C ASP A 63 5.66 19.42 1.05
N GLY A 64 6.69 18.93 0.43
CA GLY A 64 7.76 18.29 1.19
C GLY A 64 7.51 16.84 1.55
N ALA A 65 6.31 16.36 1.32
CA ALA A 65 5.99 14.97 1.59
C ALA A 65 6.11 14.15 0.31
N VAL A 66 6.51 12.91 0.46
CA VAL A 66 6.66 12.00 -0.67
C VAL A 66 5.61 10.90 -0.55
N SER A 67 4.89 10.68 -1.61
CA SER A 67 3.87 9.65 -1.66
C SER A 67 3.99 8.87 -2.96
N LEU A 68 3.43 7.67 -2.99
CA LEU A 68 3.40 6.86 -4.18
C LEU A 68 1.97 6.86 -4.72
N LEU A 69 1.79 7.37 -5.92
CA LEU A 69 0.48 7.38 -6.55
C LEU A 69 0.31 6.06 -7.27
N ALA A 70 -0.52 5.21 -6.72
CA ALA A 70 -0.64 3.83 -7.18
C ALA A 70 -1.29 3.72 -8.55
N THR A 71 -0.75 2.85 -9.37
CA THR A 71 -1.37 2.51 -10.65
C THR A 71 -1.76 1.04 -10.67
N ARG A 72 -1.16 0.22 -9.81
CA ARG A 72 -1.47 -1.20 -9.73
C ARG A 72 -1.15 -1.73 -8.35
N LEU A 73 -2.00 -2.63 -7.86
CA LEU A 73 -1.77 -3.31 -6.59
C LEU A 73 -1.71 -4.80 -6.85
N ARG A 74 -0.85 -5.50 -6.13
CA ARG A 74 -0.76 -6.95 -6.19
C ARG A 74 -0.57 -7.48 -4.79
N ARG A 75 -1.06 -8.68 -4.54
CA ARG A 75 -0.91 -9.30 -3.24
C ARG A 75 0.52 -9.79 -3.06
N LEU A 76 1.06 -9.51 -1.89
CA LEU A 76 2.39 -9.98 -1.55
C LEU A 76 2.25 -11.03 -0.47
N ARG A 77 2.83 -12.20 -0.68
CA ARG A 77 2.78 -13.25 0.30
C ARG A 77 4.00 -13.21 1.18
N VAL A 78 3.80 -13.20 2.48
CA VAL A 78 4.89 -13.13 3.43
C VAL A 78 4.91 -14.31 4.38
N VAL A 79 4.32 -15.39 3.97
CA VAL A 79 4.15 -16.53 4.87
C VAL A 79 5.47 -17.13 5.34
N ALA A 80 6.34 -17.35 4.41
CA ALA A 80 7.59 -18.01 4.77
C ALA A 80 8.43 -17.16 5.68
N ALA A 81 8.48 -15.89 5.42
CA ALA A 81 9.27 -15.00 6.23
C ALA A 81 8.77 -14.94 7.65
N ALA A 82 7.46 -14.92 7.80
CA ALA A 82 6.91 -14.84 9.12
C ALA A 82 7.28 -16.04 9.93
N ARG A 83 7.32 -17.19 9.29
CA ARG A 83 7.58 -18.35 10.06
C ARG A 83 9.01 -18.56 10.38
N SER A 84 9.86 -18.21 9.51
CA SER A 84 11.24 -18.49 9.72
C SER A 84 11.83 -17.72 10.86
N ARG A 85 11.22 -16.65 11.27
CA ARG A 85 11.76 -15.96 12.36
C ARG A 85 11.35 -16.40 13.62
N ASP A 86 10.36 -17.14 13.69
CA ASP A 86 9.94 -17.63 14.91
C ASP A 86 10.77 -18.63 15.46
N PHE A 87 11.43 -18.92 15.03
CA PHE A 87 12.01 -19.89 15.53
C PHE A 87 13.05 -19.61 16.02
N ARG A 88 13.00 -18.97 16.30
CA ARG A 88 13.86 -18.63 16.61
C ARG A 88 14.05 -18.54 17.31
#